data_63fbb9ebcc0dd7b06754b4041987b3f3
#
_entry.id   63fbb9ebcc0dd7b06754b4041987b3f3
#
_cell.length_a   1.000
_cell.length_b   1.000
_cell.length_c   1.000
_cell.angle_alpha   90.00
_cell.angle_beta   90.00
_cell.angle_gamma   90.00
#
_symmetry.space_group_name_H-M   'P 1'
#
loop_
_entity.id
_entity.type
_entity.pdbx_description
1 polymer ?
#
loop_
_entity_poly.entity_id
_entity_poly.type
_entity_poly.pdbx_seq_one_letter_code
_entity_poly.pdbx_strand_id
1 'polypeptide(L)'
;IDNFHKLETNLIFHNKNLIFFDNKGSILKFDQNSKLEWKMNNYTKNEKKLGPLLSMTHNDKQLFVSDNISKIYSINLNDGKIIWSKKNSLPFNSLIKFFDNKIFIIDTNNNLNCFSSKDGSLIWQHKTEKSFINSSKKLSILVKNNIVFFSNSLGDITAIDAKNGSLIWQKFTQNSKIYEDI
;
A
#
# COMPACT_ATOMS: atom_id res chain seq x y z
N ILE A 1 23.55 18.60 8.73
CA ILE A 1 23.19 17.31 9.36
C ILE A 1 22.22 16.65 8.39
N ASP A 2 22.74 15.73 7.59
CA ASP A 2 21.95 14.99 6.61
C ASP A 2 20.98 14.08 7.35
N ASN A 3 19.69 14.42 7.30
CA ASN A 3 18.64 13.51 7.68
C ASN A 3 18.62 12.36 6.65
N PHE A 4 19.36 11.31 6.91
CA PHE A 4 19.17 10.03 6.25
C PHE A 4 17.76 9.55 6.60
N HIS A 5 16.78 9.87 5.78
CA HIS A 5 15.50 9.20 5.81
C HIS A 5 15.78 7.74 5.50
N LYS A 6 15.68 6.91 6.53
CA LYS A 6 15.76 5.46 6.43
C LYS A 6 14.69 5.02 5.44
N LEU A 7 15.08 4.77 4.19
CA LEU A 7 14.21 4.14 3.21
C LEU A 7 13.89 2.75 3.77
N GLU A 8 12.66 2.53 4.19
CA GLU A 8 12.16 1.18 4.45
C GLU A 8 12.09 0.48 3.09
N THR A 9 13.15 -0.23 2.74
CA THR A 9 13.20 -1.03 1.53
C THR A 9 12.27 -2.21 1.67
N ASN A 10 11.16 -2.19 0.94
CA ASN A 10 10.27 -3.34 0.82
C ASN A 10 10.89 -4.32 -0.16
N LEU A 11 11.51 -5.40 0.36
CA LEU A 11 12.11 -6.47 -0.42
C LEU A 11 11.07 -7.56 -0.66
N ILE A 12 10.97 -8.03 -1.90
CA ILE A 12 10.14 -9.18 -2.27
C ILE A 12 11.07 -10.27 -2.80
N PHE A 13 10.91 -11.48 -2.27
CA PHE A 13 11.55 -12.68 -2.77
C PHE A 13 10.50 -13.55 -3.45
N HIS A 14 10.67 -13.81 -4.76
CA HIS A 14 9.76 -14.62 -5.55
C HIS A 14 10.53 -15.50 -6.54
N ASN A 15 10.31 -16.83 -6.49
CA ASN A 15 10.91 -17.80 -7.41
C ASN A 15 12.44 -17.63 -7.58
N LYS A 16 13.18 -17.58 -6.46
CA LYS A 16 14.65 -17.38 -6.40
C LYS A 16 15.10 -16.00 -6.93
N ASN A 17 14.19 -15.06 -7.15
CA ASN A 17 14.50 -13.71 -7.59
C ASN A 17 14.23 -12.71 -6.47
N LEU A 18 15.06 -11.67 -6.42
CA LEU A 18 14.91 -10.54 -5.52
C LEU A 18 14.35 -9.36 -6.28
N ILE A 19 13.29 -8.76 -5.74
CA ILE A 19 12.64 -7.56 -6.30
C ILE A 19 12.68 -6.46 -5.26
N PHE A 20 13.14 -5.28 -5.65
CA PHE A 20 13.17 -4.09 -4.80
C PHE A 20 13.07 -2.82 -5.64
N PHE A 21 12.96 -1.66 -4.99
CA PHE A 21 12.91 -0.36 -5.67
C PHE A 21 14.03 0.57 -5.20
N ASP A 22 14.47 1.44 -6.10
CA ASP A 22 15.45 2.49 -5.82
C ASP A 22 14.77 3.79 -5.34
N ASN A 23 15.57 4.76 -4.89
CA ASN A 23 15.09 6.07 -4.42
C ASN A 23 14.46 6.96 -5.50
N LYS A 24 14.45 6.53 -6.76
CA LYS A 24 13.81 7.20 -7.90
C LYS A 24 12.52 6.49 -8.34
N GLY A 25 12.08 5.48 -7.58
CA GLY A 25 10.90 4.69 -7.88
C GLY A 25 11.09 3.70 -9.03
N SER A 26 12.34 3.36 -9.41
CA SER A 26 12.56 2.25 -10.33
C SER A 26 12.44 0.94 -9.57
N ILE A 27 11.78 -0.05 -10.17
CA ILE A 27 11.69 -1.40 -9.65
C ILE A 27 12.67 -2.26 -10.43
N LEU A 28 13.46 -3.07 -9.71
CA LEU A 28 14.51 -3.91 -10.26
C LEU A 28 14.27 -5.35 -9.80
N LYS A 29 14.45 -6.29 -10.70
CA LYS A 29 14.42 -7.73 -10.42
C LYS A 29 15.76 -8.35 -10.77
N PHE A 30 16.34 -9.06 -9.82
CA PHE A 30 17.60 -9.80 -9.96
C PHE A 30 17.36 -11.27 -9.73
N ASP A 31 18.09 -12.11 -10.49
CA ASP A 31 18.14 -13.55 -10.25
C ASP A 31 19.07 -13.91 -9.07
N GLN A 32 19.14 -15.19 -8.72
CA GLN A 32 20.00 -15.72 -7.66
C GLN A 32 21.51 -15.52 -7.91
N ASN A 33 21.93 -15.24 -9.14
CA ASN A 33 23.32 -15.01 -9.56
C ASN A 33 23.64 -13.50 -9.65
N SER A 34 22.79 -12.64 -9.08
CA SER A 34 22.91 -11.16 -9.12
C SER A 34 22.81 -10.57 -10.53
N LYS A 35 22.25 -11.30 -11.51
CA LYS A 35 22.01 -10.79 -12.86
C LYS A 35 20.69 -10.03 -12.88
N LEU A 36 20.71 -8.82 -13.41
CA LEU A 36 19.51 -8.01 -13.62
C LEU A 36 18.64 -8.65 -14.72
N GLU A 37 17.43 -9.10 -14.37
CA GLU A 37 16.46 -9.63 -15.32
C GLU A 37 15.67 -8.51 -16.00
N TRP A 38 15.14 -7.57 -15.21
CA TRP A 38 14.47 -6.38 -15.73
C TRP A 38 14.53 -5.21 -14.76
N LYS A 39 14.39 -4.02 -15.32
CA LYS A 39 14.22 -2.76 -14.60
C LYS A 39 13.10 -1.96 -15.26
N MET A 40 12.20 -1.42 -14.46
CA MET A 40 11.12 -0.57 -14.95
C MET A 40 10.95 0.66 -14.08
N ASN A 41 10.37 1.73 -14.61
CA ASN A 41 10.01 2.93 -13.87
C ASN A 41 8.73 3.55 -14.47
N ASN A 42 7.70 3.70 -13.66
CA ASN A 42 6.38 4.21 -14.08
C ASN A 42 6.20 5.70 -13.76
N TYR A 43 7.28 6.45 -13.62
CA TYR A 43 7.22 7.86 -13.21
C TYR A 43 7.78 8.80 -14.29
N THR A 44 7.05 9.89 -14.54
CA THR A 44 7.52 11.02 -15.34
C THR A 44 8.67 11.75 -14.62
N LYS A 45 9.38 12.64 -15.35
CA LYS A 45 10.44 13.46 -14.75
C LYS A 45 9.96 14.28 -13.55
N ASN A 46 8.74 14.82 -13.61
CA ASN A 46 8.16 15.62 -12.53
C ASN A 46 7.75 14.76 -11.32
N GLU A 47 7.18 13.59 -11.55
CA GLU A 47 6.82 12.67 -10.47
C GLU A 47 8.05 12.15 -9.72
N LYS A 48 9.17 11.90 -10.42
CA LYS A 48 10.44 11.50 -9.78
C LYS A 48 10.99 12.55 -8.81
N LYS A 49 10.72 13.84 -9.06
CA LYS A 49 11.11 14.93 -8.16
C LYS A 49 10.32 14.94 -6.85
N LEU A 50 9.13 14.32 -6.84
CA LEU A 50 8.30 14.18 -5.64
C LEU A 50 8.78 13.07 -4.70
N GLY A 51 9.80 12.30 -5.09
CA GLY A 51 10.36 11.23 -4.27
C GLY A 51 9.36 10.10 -4.00
N PRO A 52 8.91 9.34 -5.02
CA PRO A 52 7.92 8.28 -4.84
C PRO A 52 8.46 7.20 -3.91
N LEU A 53 7.75 6.95 -2.81
CA LEU A 53 7.99 5.87 -1.86
C LEU A 53 7.02 4.74 -2.15
N LEU A 54 7.56 3.58 -2.54
CA LEU A 54 6.75 2.46 -2.99
C LEU A 54 6.40 1.52 -1.84
N SER A 55 5.23 0.91 -1.95
CA SER A 55 4.84 -0.28 -1.21
C SER A 55 4.43 -1.35 -2.20
N MET A 56 4.88 -2.59 -2.00
CA MET A 56 4.73 -3.67 -2.97
C MET A 56 4.16 -4.93 -2.31
N THR A 57 3.34 -5.65 -3.06
CA THR A 57 2.87 -7.01 -2.76
C THR A 57 2.69 -7.77 -4.07
N HIS A 58 2.57 -9.08 -4.04
CA HIS A 58 2.51 -9.88 -5.26
C HIS A 58 1.56 -11.09 -5.12
N ASN A 59 1.16 -11.63 -6.26
CA ASN A 59 0.73 -13.02 -6.45
C ASN A 59 1.77 -13.75 -7.31
N ASP A 60 1.45 -14.94 -7.81
CA ASP A 60 2.40 -15.74 -8.60
C ASP A 60 2.78 -15.12 -9.97
N LYS A 61 2.00 -14.17 -10.48
CA LYS A 61 2.16 -13.63 -11.85
C LYS A 61 2.37 -12.11 -11.88
N GLN A 62 1.91 -11.40 -10.87
CA GLN A 62 1.82 -9.94 -10.87
C GLN A 62 2.44 -9.36 -9.59
N LEU A 63 3.16 -8.26 -9.76
CA LEU A 63 3.55 -7.37 -8.68
C LEU A 63 2.58 -6.19 -8.64
N PHE A 64 2.03 -5.90 -7.48
CA PHE A 64 1.16 -4.76 -7.22
C PHE A 64 1.94 -3.72 -6.45
N VAL A 65 1.87 -2.49 -6.92
CA VAL A 65 2.66 -1.38 -6.39
C VAL A 65 1.75 -0.20 -6.12
N SER A 66 1.93 0.42 -4.97
CA SER A 66 1.32 1.70 -4.62
C SER A 66 2.36 2.68 -4.14
N ASP A 67 2.06 3.96 -4.15
CA ASP A 67 2.99 5.00 -3.73
C ASP A 67 2.33 6.13 -2.91
N ASN A 68 3.16 7.03 -2.40
CA ASN A 68 2.77 8.22 -1.64
C ASN A 68 2.34 9.41 -2.52
N ILE A 69 2.29 9.25 -3.85
CA ILE A 69 1.85 10.27 -4.82
C ILE A 69 0.58 9.89 -5.57
N SER A 70 -0.21 8.99 -4.98
CA SER A 70 -1.54 8.54 -5.44
C SER A 70 -1.55 7.54 -6.60
N LYS A 71 -0.43 6.91 -6.96
CA LYS A 71 -0.40 5.89 -8.00
C LYS A 71 -0.56 4.49 -7.42
N ILE A 72 -1.34 3.65 -8.12
CA ILE A 72 -1.42 2.22 -7.91
C ILE A 72 -1.35 1.52 -9.27
N TYR A 73 -0.54 0.48 -9.39
CA TYR A 73 -0.35 -0.20 -10.66
C TYR A 73 0.08 -1.65 -10.48
N SER A 74 -0.10 -2.43 -11.51
CA SER A 74 0.35 -3.82 -11.59
C SER A 74 1.32 -4.01 -12.73
N ILE A 75 2.35 -4.82 -12.48
CA ILE A 75 3.33 -5.24 -13.48
C ILE A 75 3.44 -6.76 -13.53
N ASN A 76 3.78 -7.26 -14.69
CA ASN A 76 4.05 -8.68 -14.90
C ASN A 76 5.41 -9.04 -14.26
N LEU A 77 5.44 -10.05 -13.41
CA LEU A 77 6.65 -10.49 -12.71
C LEU A 77 7.72 -11.07 -13.63
N ASN A 78 7.36 -11.56 -14.83
CA ASN A 78 8.33 -12.17 -15.73
C ASN A 78 9.12 -11.13 -16.53
N ASP A 79 8.45 -10.08 -17.04
CA ASP A 79 9.06 -9.14 -17.98
C ASP A 79 9.04 -7.66 -17.53
N GLY A 80 8.46 -7.38 -16.35
CA GLY A 80 8.39 -6.02 -15.80
C GLY A 80 7.44 -5.07 -16.53
N LYS A 81 6.60 -5.56 -17.47
CA LYS A 81 5.66 -4.71 -18.22
C LYS A 81 4.45 -4.36 -17.38
N ILE A 82 3.97 -3.12 -17.54
CA ILE A 82 2.75 -2.65 -16.88
C ILE A 82 1.55 -3.40 -17.46
N ILE A 83 0.74 -3.99 -16.56
CA ILE A 83 -0.53 -4.61 -16.90
C ILE A 83 -1.64 -3.56 -16.83
N TRP A 84 -1.69 -2.82 -15.73
CA TRP A 84 -2.58 -1.67 -15.57
C TRP A 84 -1.96 -0.64 -14.62
N SER A 85 -2.38 0.63 -14.76
CA SER A 85 -1.97 1.73 -13.89
C SER A 85 -3.16 2.66 -13.67
N LYS A 86 -3.38 3.05 -12.40
CA LYS A 86 -4.44 3.95 -11.97
C LYS A 86 -3.88 5.05 -11.09
N LYS A 87 -4.56 6.19 -11.07
CA LYS A 87 -4.30 7.28 -10.14
C LYS A 87 -5.49 7.40 -9.19
N ASN A 88 -5.22 7.31 -7.90
CA ASN A 88 -6.22 7.55 -6.86
C ASN A 88 -6.40 9.07 -6.64
N SER A 89 -7.51 9.47 -6.05
CA SER A 89 -7.75 10.88 -5.68
C SER A 89 -6.83 11.36 -4.54
N LEU A 90 -6.41 10.45 -3.67
CA LEU A 90 -5.59 10.71 -2.49
C LEU A 90 -4.34 9.83 -2.48
N PRO A 91 -3.23 10.32 -1.90
CA PRO A 91 -2.05 9.50 -1.64
C PRO A 91 -2.35 8.32 -0.71
N PHE A 92 -1.55 7.26 -0.81
CA PHE A 92 -1.66 6.10 0.07
C PHE A 92 -0.73 6.24 1.28
N ASN A 93 -1.21 5.79 2.45
CA ASN A 93 -0.53 5.90 3.73
C ASN A 93 -0.43 4.56 4.48
N SER A 94 -0.47 3.44 3.80
CA SER A 94 -0.25 2.11 4.39
C SER A 94 0.60 1.23 3.50
N LEU A 95 0.98 0.05 4.00
CA LEU A 95 1.47 -1.02 3.15
C LEU A 95 0.31 -1.58 2.32
N ILE A 96 0.60 -1.95 1.07
CA ILE A 96 -0.34 -2.64 0.20
C ILE A 96 -0.41 -4.13 0.57
N LYS A 97 -1.60 -4.72 0.54
CA LYS A 97 -1.83 -6.15 0.78
C LYS A 97 -2.63 -6.76 -0.35
N PHE A 98 -2.23 -7.97 -0.76
CA PHE A 98 -2.96 -8.78 -1.72
C PHE A 98 -3.59 -9.98 -1.01
N PHE A 99 -4.85 -10.26 -1.32
CA PHE A 99 -5.56 -11.45 -0.87
C PHE A 99 -6.77 -11.70 -1.78
N ASP A 100 -6.98 -12.94 -2.21
CA ASP A 100 -8.15 -13.40 -2.97
C ASP A 100 -8.53 -12.48 -4.14
N ASN A 101 -7.58 -12.24 -5.07
CA ASN A 101 -7.74 -11.36 -6.23
C ASN A 101 -8.10 -9.91 -5.92
N LYS A 102 -7.91 -9.47 -4.69
CA LYS A 102 -8.14 -8.11 -4.21
C LYS A 102 -6.86 -7.49 -3.64
N ILE A 103 -6.81 -6.19 -3.73
CA ILE A 103 -5.73 -5.36 -3.20
C ILE A 103 -6.32 -4.42 -2.16
N PHE A 104 -5.73 -4.41 -0.98
CA PHE A 104 -6.18 -3.59 0.14
C PHE A 104 -5.12 -2.56 0.50
N ILE A 105 -5.53 -1.31 0.67
CA ILE A 105 -4.64 -0.21 1.00
C ILE A 105 -5.42 0.97 1.60
N ILE A 106 -4.78 1.69 2.52
CA ILE A 106 -5.37 2.84 3.20
C ILE A 106 -4.81 4.12 2.60
N ASP A 107 -5.68 5.09 2.32
CA ASP A 107 -5.28 6.42 1.88
C ASP A 107 -5.05 7.40 3.05
N THR A 108 -4.62 8.62 2.73
CA THR A 108 -4.33 9.68 3.72
C THR A 108 -5.56 10.21 4.45
N ASN A 109 -6.78 9.87 4.02
CA ASN A 109 -8.03 10.17 4.71
C ASN A 109 -8.56 9.02 5.58
N ASN A 110 -7.70 8.01 5.87
CA ASN A 110 -8.06 6.80 6.61
C ASN A 110 -9.15 5.94 5.91
N ASN A 111 -9.34 6.09 4.61
CA ASN A 111 -10.23 5.21 3.87
C ASN A 111 -9.47 3.91 3.53
N LEU A 112 -10.02 2.78 3.94
CA LEU A 112 -9.59 1.48 3.43
C LEU A 112 -10.20 1.26 2.06
N ASN A 113 -9.35 1.12 1.06
CA ASN A 113 -9.73 0.89 -0.33
C ASN A 113 -9.47 -0.56 -0.71
N CYS A 114 -10.41 -1.19 -1.39
CA CYS A 114 -10.29 -2.51 -2.00
C CYS A 114 -10.36 -2.37 -3.52
N PHE A 115 -9.27 -2.75 -4.19
CA PHE A 115 -9.19 -2.73 -5.66
C PHE A 115 -9.15 -4.16 -6.22
N SER A 116 -9.65 -4.32 -7.43
CA SER A 116 -9.48 -5.53 -8.22
C SER A 116 -8.01 -5.69 -8.66
N SER A 117 -7.43 -6.86 -8.42
CA SER A 117 -6.06 -7.15 -8.89
C SER A 117 -5.99 -7.29 -10.41
N LYS A 118 -7.12 -7.57 -11.09
CA LYS A 118 -7.19 -7.79 -12.52
C LYS A 118 -6.97 -6.51 -13.32
N ASP A 119 -7.59 -5.41 -12.89
CA ASP A 119 -7.64 -4.16 -13.67
C ASP A 119 -7.49 -2.88 -12.84
N GLY A 120 -7.32 -3.00 -11.50
CA GLY A 120 -7.19 -1.87 -10.60
C GLY A 120 -8.47 -1.07 -10.38
N SER A 121 -9.64 -1.59 -10.74
CA SER A 121 -10.93 -0.94 -10.44
C SER A 121 -11.23 -0.98 -8.94
N LEU A 122 -11.81 0.08 -8.40
CA LEU A 122 -12.27 0.13 -7.01
C LEU A 122 -13.49 -0.78 -6.88
N ILE A 123 -13.41 -1.78 -5.97
CA ILE A 123 -14.51 -2.70 -5.67
C ILE A 123 -15.38 -2.11 -4.56
N TRP A 124 -14.76 -1.72 -3.46
CA TRP A 124 -15.41 -1.06 -2.33
C TRP A 124 -14.44 -0.18 -1.54
N GLN A 125 -14.97 0.72 -0.76
CA GLN A 125 -14.23 1.59 0.15
C GLN A 125 -14.93 1.64 1.50
N HIS A 126 -14.17 1.50 2.58
CA HIS A 126 -14.65 1.72 3.94
C HIS A 126 -13.99 2.98 4.52
N LYS A 127 -14.83 3.92 5.00
CA LYS A 127 -14.38 5.19 5.57
C LYS A 127 -14.33 5.10 7.09
N THR A 128 -13.25 5.58 7.67
CA THR A 128 -13.14 5.76 9.13
C THR A 128 -12.89 7.22 9.48
N GLU A 129 -13.01 7.55 10.75
CA GLU A 129 -12.71 8.89 11.22
C GLU A 129 -11.27 9.29 10.94
N LYS A 130 -11.07 10.56 10.65
CA LYS A 130 -9.77 11.14 10.35
C LYS A 130 -9.33 12.02 11.50
N SER A 131 -8.08 11.86 11.93
CA SER A 131 -7.42 12.84 12.79
C SER A 131 -7.13 14.13 12.04
N PHE A 132 -7.21 15.27 12.74
CA PHE A 132 -6.71 16.56 12.23
C PHE A 132 -5.18 16.56 12.06
N ILE A 133 -4.48 15.68 12.75
CA ILE A 133 -3.02 15.53 12.69
C ILE A 133 -2.68 14.37 11.74
N ASN A 134 -1.99 14.67 10.64
CA ASN A 134 -1.49 13.64 9.75
C ASN A 134 -0.31 12.92 10.40
N SER A 135 -0.43 11.62 10.63
CA SER A 135 0.68 10.79 11.06
C SER A 135 1.69 10.63 9.93
N SER A 136 2.97 10.85 10.21
CA SER A 136 4.06 10.50 9.29
C SER A 136 4.33 9.00 9.20
N LYS A 137 3.76 8.22 10.14
CA LYS A 137 3.89 6.74 10.16
C LYS A 137 2.87 6.12 9.23
N LYS A 138 3.30 5.07 8.52
CA LYS A 138 2.39 4.26 7.72
C LYS A 138 1.39 3.53 8.61
N LEU A 139 0.13 3.53 8.20
CA LEU A 139 -0.94 2.83 8.89
C LEU A 139 -0.78 1.32 8.72
N SER A 140 -1.13 0.59 9.79
CA SER A 140 -1.03 -0.87 9.80
C SER A 140 -2.24 -1.50 9.13
N ILE A 141 -1.99 -2.53 8.32
CA ILE A 141 -3.01 -3.33 7.66
C ILE A 141 -2.59 -4.80 7.61
N LEU A 142 -3.51 -5.68 7.96
CA LEU A 142 -3.36 -7.14 7.92
C LEU A 142 -4.60 -7.76 7.29
N VAL A 143 -4.40 -8.76 6.43
CA VAL A 143 -5.50 -9.55 5.85
C VAL A 143 -5.31 -11.00 6.23
N LYS A 144 -6.32 -11.61 6.86
CA LYS A 144 -6.31 -13.02 7.26
C LYS A 144 -7.74 -13.55 7.36
N ASN A 145 -7.97 -14.77 6.89
CA ASN A 145 -9.27 -15.49 7.01
C ASN A 145 -10.46 -14.65 6.52
N ASN A 146 -10.35 -14.03 5.34
CA ASN A 146 -11.35 -13.13 4.76
C ASN A 146 -11.67 -11.88 5.59
N ILE A 147 -10.83 -11.52 6.56
CA ILE A 147 -11.00 -10.31 7.37
C ILE A 147 -9.79 -9.39 7.10
N VAL A 148 -10.07 -8.11 6.89
CA VAL A 148 -9.08 -7.04 6.85
C VAL A 148 -9.09 -6.33 8.19
N PHE A 149 -7.96 -6.37 8.89
CA PHE A 149 -7.74 -5.59 10.10
C PHE A 149 -6.87 -4.38 9.76
N PHE A 150 -7.25 -3.22 10.21
CA PHE A 150 -6.43 -2.02 10.00
C PHE A 150 -6.58 -1.02 11.14
N SER A 151 -5.55 -0.17 11.29
CA SER A 151 -5.59 0.97 12.20
C SER A 151 -5.76 2.26 11.42
N ASN A 152 -6.50 3.21 11.97
CA ASN A 152 -6.57 4.59 11.47
C ASN A 152 -5.50 5.48 12.15
N SER A 153 -5.46 6.77 11.79
CA SER A 153 -4.50 7.74 12.36
C SER A 153 -4.77 8.10 13.83
N LEU A 154 -5.96 7.75 14.35
CA LEU A 154 -6.32 7.89 15.78
C LEU A 154 -5.84 6.70 16.60
N GLY A 155 -5.41 5.61 15.96
CA GLY A 155 -5.01 4.37 16.59
C GLY A 155 -6.15 3.36 16.76
N ASP A 156 -7.38 3.69 16.33
CA ASP A 156 -8.51 2.76 16.39
C ASP A 156 -8.26 1.58 15.46
N ILE A 157 -8.73 0.42 15.88
CA ILE A 157 -8.60 -0.82 15.12
C ILE A 157 -9.98 -1.20 14.57
N THR A 158 -10.04 -1.49 13.28
CA THR A 158 -11.27 -1.87 12.57
C THR A 158 -11.06 -3.21 11.88
N ALA A 159 -12.08 -4.09 11.98
CA ALA A 159 -12.16 -5.36 11.27
C ALA A 159 -13.29 -5.30 10.24
N ILE A 160 -12.97 -5.61 8.98
CA ILE A 160 -13.84 -5.51 7.81
C ILE A 160 -13.90 -6.86 7.11
N ASP A 161 -15.07 -7.25 6.61
CA ASP A 161 -15.19 -8.38 5.69
C ASP A 161 -14.49 -8.04 4.36
N ALA A 162 -13.50 -8.86 3.98
CA ALA A 162 -12.68 -8.64 2.78
C ALA A 162 -13.47 -8.76 1.47
N LYS A 163 -14.63 -9.44 1.48
CA LYS A 163 -15.43 -9.68 0.29
C LYS A 163 -16.24 -8.45 -0.11
N ASN A 164 -16.90 -7.81 0.86
CA ASN A 164 -17.89 -6.77 0.59
C ASN A 164 -17.64 -5.42 1.30
N GLY A 165 -16.62 -5.34 2.18
CA GLY A 165 -16.29 -4.10 2.90
C GLY A 165 -17.21 -3.79 4.07
N SER A 166 -18.04 -4.75 4.53
CA SER A 166 -18.91 -4.54 5.69
C SER A 166 -18.13 -4.56 6.99
N LEU A 167 -18.51 -3.67 7.92
CA LEU A 167 -17.93 -3.62 9.25
C LEU A 167 -18.27 -4.88 10.03
N ILE A 168 -17.27 -5.57 10.57
CA ILE A 168 -17.43 -6.68 11.51
C ILE A 168 -17.40 -6.14 12.94
N TRP A 169 -16.35 -5.39 13.28
CA TRP A 169 -16.23 -4.66 14.54
C TRP A 169 -15.22 -3.53 14.46
N GLN A 170 -15.34 -2.58 15.37
CA GLN A 170 -14.37 -1.50 15.58
C GLN A 170 -14.06 -1.37 17.07
N LYS A 171 -12.79 -1.14 17.40
CA LYS A 171 -12.32 -0.87 18.76
C LYS A 171 -11.66 0.51 18.78
N PHE A 172 -12.26 1.40 19.55
CA PHE A 172 -11.70 2.71 19.84
C PHE A 172 -10.61 2.56 20.91
N THR A 173 -9.43 3.13 20.67
CA THR A 173 -8.29 3.03 21.59
C THR A 173 -8.16 4.27 22.47
N GLN A 174 -8.75 5.39 22.07
CA GLN A 174 -8.82 6.58 22.90
C GLN A 174 -9.96 6.46 23.90
N ASN A 175 -9.64 6.53 25.19
CA ASN A 175 -10.66 6.63 26.22
C ASN A 175 -11.31 8.02 26.14
N SER A 176 -12.60 8.07 25.92
CA SER A 176 -13.43 9.29 25.97
C SER A 176 -13.52 9.93 27.38
N LYS A 177 -12.78 9.44 28.36
CA LYS A 177 -12.78 9.93 29.76
C LYS A 177 -12.08 11.27 29.97
N ILE A 178 -11.50 11.89 28.95
CA ILE A 178 -10.81 13.20 29.12
C ILE A 178 -11.81 14.39 29.06
N TYR A 179 -13.09 14.19 28.76
CA TYR A 179 -14.09 15.26 28.62
C TYR A 179 -15.17 15.27 29.69
N GLU A 180 -15.08 14.45 30.74
CA GLU A 180 -16.08 14.44 31.81
C GLU A 180 -15.69 15.26 33.07
N ASP A 181 -14.51 15.89 33.09
CA ASP A 181 -14.01 16.65 34.24
C ASP A 181 -13.65 18.11 33.86
N ILE A 182 -14.55 18.84 33.17
CA ILE A 182 -14.48 20.30 33.10
C ILE A 182 -15.87 20.88 33.36
#